data_b929cf67930a0b05157fdaec33e8be2a
#
_entry.id   b929cf67930a0b05157fdaec33e8be2a
#
_cell.length_a   1.000
_cell.length_b   1.000
_cell.length_c   1.000
_cell.angle_alpha   90.00
_cell.angle_beta   90.00
_cell.angle_gamma   90.00
#
_symmetry.space_group_name_H-M   'P 1'
#
loop_
_entity.id
_entity.type
_entity.pdbx_description
1 polymer ?
#
loop_
_entity_poly.entity_id
_entity_poly.type
_entity_poly.pdbx_seq_one_letter_code
_entity_poly.pdbx_strand_id
1 'polypeptide(L)'
;MTSDIAEQWRPVAGYEGLYEVSDHGRVRSCGWVSQSRNRYGEIRRRIKPTILKPMPHVSWGHLRVGLRKDGKKRRFMVHRLVALAFLPPAPADKPLVLHRDGNPANNHKSNLYWGDNKDNTQDAIAH
;
A
#
# COMPACT_ATOMS: atom_id res chain seq x y z
N MET A 1 -8.80 -17.17 -20.45
CA MET A 1 -8.90 -16.63 -20.02
C MET A 1 -8.44 -15.98 -19.42
N THR A 2 -8.36 -15.63 -19.19
CA THR A 2 -7.71 -15.13 -18.80
C THR A 2 -7.79 -14.47 -17.92
N SER A 3 -7.53 -14.56 -17.41
CA SER A 3 -7.16 -13.91 -16.46
C SER A 3 -7.28 -12.54 -16.55
N ASP A 4 -8.13 -12.11 -17.15
CA ASP A 4 -8.35 -10.76 -17.29
C ASP A 4 -9.02 -10.15 -16.12
N ILE A 5 -8.71 -10.64 -14.97
CA ILE A 5 -9.20 -10.01 -13.74
C ILE A 5 -8.47 -8.69 -13.63
N ALA A 6 -9.19 -7.62 -13.82
CA ALA A 6 -8.63 -6.29 -13.67
C ALA A 6 -8.10 -6.10 -12.26
N GLU A 7 -7.02 -5.34 -12.16
CA GLU A 7 -6.46 -4.95 -10.88
C GLU A 7 -7.53 -4.25 -10.03
N GLN A 8 -7.72 -4.71 -8.81
CA GLN A 8 -8.71 -4.17 -7.89
C GLN A 8 -8.08 -3.11 -7.00
N TRP A 9 -8.78 -2.00 -6.80
CA TRP A 9 -8.32 -0.89 -5.96
C TRP A 9 -9.29 -0.69 -4.81
N ARG A 10 -8.75 -0.48 -3.61
CA ARG A 10 -9.53 -0.20 -2.40
C ARG A 10 -8.93 0.98 -1.65
N PRO A 11 -9.75 1.74 -0.92
CA PRO A 11 -9.22 2.84 -0.13
C PRO A 11 -8.19 2.37 0.90
N VAL A 12 -7.16 3.19 1.12
CA VAL A 12 -6.22 2.96 2.21
C VAL A 12 -6.91 3.37 3.52
N ALA A 13 -6.95 2.46 4.50
CA ALA A 13 -7.59 2.73 5.78
C ALA A 13 -7.00 3.97 6.44
N GLY A 14 -7.86 4.90 6.85
CA GLY A 14 -7.44 6.18 7.41
C GLY A 14 -7.12 7.25 6.37
N TYR A 15 -7.08 6.88 5.09
CA TYR A 15 -6.77 7.80 3.99
C TYR A 15 -7.81 7.72 2.88
N GLU A 16 -9.04 7.37 3.23
CA GLU A 16 -10.13 7.24 2.28
C GLU A 16 -10.33 8.55 1.51
N GLY A 17 -10.50 8.41 0.19
CA GLY A 17 -10.61 9.58 -0.68
C GLY A 17 -9.28 10.22 -1.05
N LEU A 18 -8.18 9.86 -0.39
CA LEU A 18 -6.86 10.41 -0.65
C LEU A 18 -5.95 9.42 -1.37
N TYR A 19 -5.96 8.16 -0.96
CA TYR A 19 -5.11 7.12 -1.55
C TYR A 19 -5.86 5.80 -1.63
N GLU A 20 -5.46 4.99 -2.63
CA GLU A 20 -5.97 3.64 -2.83
C GLU A 20 -4.81 2.68 -2.99
N VAL A 21 -5.03 1.43 -2.61
CA VAL A 21 -4.05 0.35 -2.76
C VAL A 21 -4.67 -0.75 -3.61
N SER A 22 -3.84 -1.36 -4.48
CA SER A 22 -4.32 -2.42 -5.35
C SER A 22 -3.95 -3.81 -4.82
N ASP A 23 -4.67 -4.82 -5.31
CA ASP A 23 -4.35 -6.21 -4.99
C ASP A 23 -3.07 -6.69 -5.66
N HIS A 24 -2.50 -5.90 -6.55
CA HIS A 24 -1.20 -6.16 -7.16
C HIS A 24 -0.04 -5.53 -6.38
N GLY A 25 -0.34 -4.77 -5.31
CA GLY A 25 0.71 -4.16 -4.50
C GLY A 25 1.11 -2.76 -4.95
N ARG A 26 0.24 -2.07 -5.67
CA ARG A 26 0.49 -0.69 -6.06
C ARG A 26 -0.35 0.26 -5.22
N VAL A 27 0.15 1.47 -5.01
CA VAL A 27 -0.56 2.52 -4.27
C VAL A 27 -0.67 3.73 -5.18
N ARG A 28 -1.83 4.36 -5.20
CA ARG A 28 -2.03 5.57 -6.01
C ARG A 28 -2.73 6.64 -5.20
N SER A 29 -2.46 7.90 -5.57
CA SER A 29 -3.25 9.01 -5.07
C SER A 29 -4.56 9.06 -5.86
N CYS A 30 -5.64 9.48 -5.19
CA CYS A 30 -6.95 9.54 -5.84
C CYS A 30 -7.11 10.77 -6.72
N GLY A 31 -6.17 11.70 -6.63
CA GLY A 31 -6.34 12.99 -7.27
C GLY A 31 -7.20 13.90 -6.42
N TRP A 32 -7.05 15.19 -6.64
CA TRP A 32 -7.83 16.19 -5.91
C TRP A 32 -7.78 17.52 -6.67
N VAL A 33 -8.61 18.44 -6.23
CA VAL A 33 -8.56 19.79 -6.72
C VAL A 33 -7.78 20.63 -5.71
N SER A 34 -6.63 21.14 -6.15
CA SER A 34 -5.83 22.04 -5.33
C SER A 34 -6.39 23.45 -5.48
N GLN A 35 -6.60 24.13 -4.37
CA GLN A 35 -7.04 25.52 -4.35
C GLN A 35 -5.97 26.38 -3.75
N SER A 36 -5.63 27.46 -4.43
CA SER A 36 -4.69 28.44 -3.91
C SER A 36 -5.20 29.84 -4.25
N ARG A 37 -4.69 30.85 -3.55
CA ARG A 37 -5.02 32.23 -3.79
C ARG A 37 -3.77 33.02 -4.15
N ASN A 38 -3.91 33.89 -5.16
CA ASN A 38 -2.88 34.85 -5.45
C ASN A 38 -3.54 36.23 -5.62
N ARG A 39 -2.78 37.22 -6.06
CA ARG A 39 -3.29 38.60 -6.23
C ARG A 39 -4.41 38.69 -7.28
N TYR A 40 -4.54 37.70 -8.12
CA TYR A 40 -5.53 37.69 -9.21
C TYR A 40 -6.78 36.87 -8.87
N GLY A 41 -6.85 36.28 -7.67
CA GLY A 41 -8.00 35.51 -7.21
C GLY A 41 -7.66 34.08 -6.88
N GLU A 42 -8.68 33.24 -6.89
CA GLU A 42 -8.52 31.82 -6.59
C GLU A 42 -8.04 31.07 -7.84
N ILE A 43 -7.09 30.18 -7.64
CA ILE A 43 -6.61 29.27 -8.66
C ILE A 43 -7.00 27.86 -8.25
N ARG A 44 -7.69 27.14 -9.14
CA ARG A 44 -8.02 25.73 -8.94
C ARG A 44 -7.21 24.91 -9.93
N ARG A 45 -6.48 23.93 -9.38
CA ARG A 45 -5.68 23.03 -10.20
C ARG A 45 -6.12 21.61 -9.93
N ARG A 46 -6.47 20.90 -11.00
CA ARG A 46 -6.83 19.49 -10.90
C ARG A 46 -5.56 18.65 -10.85
N ILE A 47 -5.39 17.90 -9.74
CA ILE A 47 -4.28 16.97 -9.60
C ILE A 47 -4.79 15.59 -9.99
N LYS A 48 -4.17 14.99 -11.01
CA LYS A 48 -4.59 13.68 -11.51
C LYS A 48 -4.21 12.56 -10.55
N PRO A 49 -4.98 11.46 -10.53
CA PRO A 49 -4.54 10.27 -9.82
C PRO A 49 -3.18 9.81 -10.33
N THR A 50 -2.30 9.42 -9.44
CA THR A 50 -0.93 9.06 -9.79
C THR A 50 -0.50 7.83 -9.02
N ILE A 51 0.08 6.85 -9.73
CA ILE A 51 0.70 5.69 -9.09
C ILE A 51 1.96 6.16 -8.37
N LEU A 52 2.04 5.87 -7.08
CA LEU A 52 3.21 6.25 -6.29
C LEU A 52 4.36 5.29 -6.57
N LYS A 53 5.56 5.83 -6.65
CA LYS A 53 6.75 5.00 -6.80
C LYS A 53 7.17 4.51 -5.41
N PRO A 54 7.12 3.20 -5.14
CA PRO A 54 7.53 2.70 -3.84
C PRO A 54 9.03 2.78 -3.68
N MET A 55 9.46 2.97 -2.44
CA MET A 55 10.89 3.02 -2.10
C MET A 55 11.27 1.79 -1.31
N PRO A 56 12.41 1.13 -1.64
CA PRO A 56 12.84 -0.01 -0.84
C PRO A 56 13.25 0.43 0.57
N HIS A 57 12.93 -0.40 1.54
CA HIS A 57 13.47 -0.22 2.89
C HIS A 57 14.94 -0.62 2.87
N VAL A 58 15.77 0.17 3.55
CA VAL A 58 17.22 0.05 3.45
C VAL A 58 17.74 -1.34 3.82
N SER A 59 17.13 -1.96 4.85
CA SER A 59 17.68 -3.18 5.43
C SER A 59 17.07 -4.47 4.92
N TRP A 60 15.80 -4.44 4.47
CA TRP A 60 15.04 -5.67 4.27
C TRP A 60 14.48 -5.84 2.87
N GLY A 61 14.59 -4.84 2.02
CA GLY A 61 14.04 -4.91 0.68
C GLY A 61 12.53 -4.78 0.59
N HIS A 62 11.84 -4.57 1.71
CA HIS A 62 10.42 -4.30 1.71
C HIS A 62 10.13 -2.95 1.06
N LEU A 63 9.04 -2.87 0.30
CA LEU A 63 8.66 -1.62 -0.35
C LEU A 63 7.78 -0.79 0.58
N ARG A 64 8.00 0.52 0.58
CA ARG A 64 7.21 1.45 1.39
C ARG A 64 6.83 2.67 0.57
N VAL A 65 5.76 3.34 0.98
CA VAL A 65 5.30 4.58 0.36
C VAL A 65 5.05 5.62 1.43
N GLY A 66 5.18 6.89 1.07
CA GLY A 66 4.84 8.00 1.94
C GLY A 66 3.46 8.53 1.60
N LEU A 67 2.58 8.62 2.59
CA LEU A 67 1.24 9.15 2.42
C LEU A 67 1.10 10.44 3.21
N ARG A 68 0.40 11.42 2.64
CA ARG A 68 0.19 12.71 3.28
C ARG A 68 -1.27 12.91 3.66
N LYS A 69 -1.48 13.40 4.87
CA LYS A 69 -2.80 13.76 5.35
C LYS A 69 -2.64 14.83 6.42
N ASP A 70 -3.47 15.87 6.34
CA ASP A 70 -3.47 16.97 7.32
C ASP A 70 -2.09 17.59 7.51
N GLY A 71 -1.34 17.75 6.41
CA GLY A 71 -0.01 18.34 6.45
C GLY A 71 1.08 17.43 6.98
N LYS A 72 0.76 16.18 7.31
CA LYS A 72 1.73 15.23 7.86
C LYS A 72 1.99 14.11 6.87
N LYS A 73 3.25 13.70 6.76
CA LYS A 73 3.66 12.57 5.92
C LYS A 73 4.00 11.40 6.82
N ARG A 74 3.43 10.23 6.49
CA ARG A 74 3.75 8.97 7.17
C ARG A 74 4.15 7.94 6.14
N ARG A 75 5.09 7.07 6.51
CA ARG A 75 5.54 5.98 5.65
C ARG A 75 4.87 4.69 6.07
N PHE A 76 4.44 3.92 5.05
CA PHE A 76 3.76 2.65 5.28
C PHE A 76 4.40 1.58 4.41
N MET A 77 4.48 0.37 4.94
CA MET A 77 4.91 -0.78 4.16
C MET A 77 3.78 -1.17 3.21
N VAL A 78 4.10 -1.33 1.93
CA VAL A 78 3.10 -1.65 0.90
C VAL A 78 2.38 -2.95 1.23
N HIS A 79 3.11 -3.99 1.66
CA HIS A 79 2.48 -5.28 1.97
C HIS A 79 1.44 -5.17 3.08
N ARG A 80 1.65 -4.30 4.06
CA ARG A 80 0.65 -4.09 5.11
C ARG A 80 -0.60 -3.40 4.57
N LEU A 81 -0.43 -2.42 3.67
CA LEU A 81 -1.57 -1.75 3.06
C LEU A 81 -2.41 -2.73 2.25
N VAL A 82 -1.76 -3.62 1.49
CA VAL A 82 -2.45 -4.64 0.73
C VAL A 82 -3.21 -5.60 1.66
N ALA A 83 -2.53 -6.07 2.69
CA ALA A 83 -3.14 -7.02 3.63
C ALA A 83 -4.35 -6.42 4.34
N LEU A 84 -4.23 -5.19 4.80
CA LEU A 84 -5.35 -4.53 5.49
C LEU A 84 -6.55 -4.30 4.58
N ALA A 85 -6.31 -4.12 3.28
CA ALA A 85 -7.40 -3.84 2.33
C ALA A 85 -8.03 -5.11 1.74
N PHE A 86 -7.24 -6.18 1.54
CA PHE A 86 -7.68 -7.33 0.75
C PHE A 86 -7.70 -8.66 1.49
N LEU A 87 -6.96 -8.81 2.58
CA LEU A 87 -6.98 -10.03 3.38
C LEU A 87 -8.06 -9.94 4.46
N PRO A 88 -8.55 -11.08 4.96
CA PRO A 88 -9.44 -11.07 6.13
C PRO A 88 -8.75 -10.40 7.32
N PRO A 89 -9.50 -9.98 8.35
CA PRO A 89 -8.88 -9.38 9.53
C PRO A 89 -7.81 -10.27 10.14
N ALA A 90 -6.72 -9.65 10.62
CA ALA A 90 -5.62 -10.39 11.20
C ALA A 90 -6.05 -11.11 12.48
N PRO A 91 -5.70 -12.40 12.65
CA PRO A 91 -5.86 -13.05 13.95
C PRO A 91 -5.04 -12.34 15.02
N ALA A 92 -5.53 -12.35 16.26
CA ALA A 92 -4.84 -11.65 17.35
C ALA A 92 -3.43 -12.18 17.59
N ASP A 93 -3.21 -13.47 17.33
CA ASP A 93 -1.93 -14.12 17.54
C ASP A 93 -1.03 -14.12 16.30
N LYS A 94 -1.52 -13.60 15.16
CA LYS A 94 -0.78 -13.58 13.90
C LYS A 94 -0.86 -12.20 13.24
N PRO A 95 -0.22 -11.16 13.84
CA PRO A 95 -0.37 -9.79 13.37
C PRO A 95 0.59 -9.38 12.25
N LEU A 96 1.50 -10.27 11.84
CA LEU A 96 2.50 -9.94 10.83
C LEU A 96 2.01 -10.32 9.44
N VAL A 97 2.44 -9.55 8.44
CA VAL A 97 2.17 -9.85 7.03
C VAL A 97 3.42 -10.46 6.44
N LEU A 98 3.31 -11.66 5.90
CA LEU A 98 4.43 -12.42 5.37
C LEU A 98 4.26 -12.67 3.88
N HIS A 99 5.36 -12.92 3.19
CA HIS A 99 5.41 -13.20 1.75
C HIS A 99 5.61 -14.70 1.52
N ARG A 100 4.68 -15.34 0.80
CA ARG A 100 4.74 -16.79 0.59
C ARG A 100 5.99 -17.22 -0.17
N ASP A 101 6.44 -16.41 -1.13
CA ASP A 101 7.63 -16.73 -1.93
C ASP A 101 8.92 -16.17 -1.30
N GLY A 102 8.82 -15.51 -0.14
CA GLY A 102 9.97 -14.89 0.49
C GLY A 102 10.48 -13.62 -0.19
N ASN A 103 9.83 -13.17 -1.26
CA ASN A 103 10.24 -11.96 -1.97
C ASN A 103 9.51 -10.74 -1.41
N PRO A 104 10.20 -9.86 -0.67
CA PRO A 104 9.57 -8.71 -0.03
C PRO A 104 9.03 -7.67 -1.02
N ALA A 105 9.41 -7.76 -2.28
CA ALA A 105 8.90 -6.86 -3.32
C ALA A 105 7.64 -7.39 -4.01
N ASN A 106 7.27 -8.65 -3.79
CA ASN A 106 6.08 -9.23 -4.40
C ASN A 106 4.88 -9.06 -3.48
N ASN A 107 4.19 -7.93 -3.62
CA ASN A 107 3.12 -7.54 -2.73
C ASN A 107 1.72 -7.82 -3.30
N HIS A 108 1.61 -8.76 -4.25
CA HIS A 108 0.32 -9.21 -4.72
C HIS A 108 -0.43 -9.90 -3.57
N LYS A 109 -1.75 -9.65 -3.45
CA LYS A 109 -2.52 -10.18 -2.32
C LYS A 109 -2.42 -11.70 -2.20
N SER A 110 -2.31 -12.42 -3.32
CA SER A 110 -2.20 -13.88 -3.32
C SER A 110 -0.89 -14.38 -2.73
N ASN A 111 0.11 -13.50 -2.63
CA ASN A 111 1.43 -13.84 -2.08
C ASN A 111 1.55 -13.47 -0.60
N LEU A 112 0.53 -12.84 -0.02
CA LEU A 112 0.58 -12.34 1.35
C LEU A 112 -0.31 -13.17 2.26
N TYR A 113 0.13 -13.32 3.52
CA TYR A 113 -0.69 -13.99 4.52
C TYR A 113 -0.33 -13.47 5.91
N TRP A 114 -1.26 -13.63 6.85
CA TRP A 114 -1.01 -13.25 8.24
C TRP A 114 -0.22 -14.33 8.95
N GLY A 115 0.80 -13.94 9.71
CA GLY A 115 1.61 -14.86 10.45
C GLY A 115 2.16 -14.25 11.73
N ASP A 116 2.97 -15.04 12.45
CA ASP A 116 3.64 -14.61 13.67
C ASP A 116 5.15 -14.69 13.46
N ASN A 117 5.91 -14.39 14.54
CA ASN A 117 7.36 -14.44 14.46
C ASN A 117 7.90 -15.83 14.13
N LYS A 118 7.21 -16.87 14.58
CA LYS A 118 7.60 -18.25 14.30
C LYS A 118 7.43 -18.56 12.82
N ASP A 119 6.30 -18.16 12.24
CA ASP A 119 6.05 -18.34 10.81
C ASP A 119 7.09 -17.58 9.99
N ASN A 120 7.42 -16.36 10.40
CA ASN A 120 8.41 -15.56 9.72
C ASN A 120 9.79 -16.20 9.73
N THR A 121 10.17 -16.78 10.86
CA THR A 121 11.44 -17.49 10.99
C THR A 121 11.48 -18.73 10.09
N GLN A 122 10.38 -19.47 10.00
CA GLN A 122 10.30 -20.63 9.13
C GLN A 122 10.37 -20.24 7.67
N ASP A 123 9.69 -19.16 7.28
CA ASP A 123 9.77 -18.66 5.91
C ASP A 123 11.21 -18.27 5.55
N ALA A 124 11.92 -17.62 6.46
CA ALA A 124 13.30 -17.25 6.21
C ALA A 124 14.20 -18.46 6.01
N ILE A 125 13.93 -19.54 6.74
CA ILE A 125 14.70 -20.80 6.60
C ILE A 125 14.33 -21.51 5.30
N ALA A 126 13.06 -21.46 4.91
CA ALA A 126 12.58 -22.13 3.71
C ALA A 126 13.04 -21.44 2.42
N HIS A 127 13.39 -20.21 2.52
CA HIS A 127 13.81 -19.42 1.38
C HIS A 127 15.28 -19.01 1.52
#